data_281855097571f74164f334f2c0593e8f
#
_entry.id   281855097571f74164f334f2c0593e8f
#
_cell.length_a   1.000
_cell.length_b   1.000
_cell.length_c   1.000
_cell.angle_alpha   90.00
_cell.angle_beta   90.00
_cell.angle_gamma   90.00
#
_symmetry.space_group_name_H-M   'P 1'
#
loop_
_entity.id
_entity.type
_entity.pdbx_description
1 polymer ?
#
loop_
_entity_poly.entity_id
_entity_poly.type
_entity_poly.pdbx_seq_one_letter_code
_entity_poly.pdbx_strand_id
1 'polypeptide(L)'
;MSEHDQNPGDWSDCFTIESGGESGGEPGVVVLRVHVQPRAGRPGVVGRHGDALKIRVAAPPVDGRANAAVVELVARLAGVSRSSVAVVGGRRSRAKRVRIDGVGPATLSAAIAAAVASRP
;
A
#
# COMPACT_ATOMS: atom_id res chain seq x y z
N MET A 1 -11.28 -11.80 -23.51
CA MET A 1 -10.91 -11.77 -23.05
C MET A 1 -10.38 -11.42 -22.57
N SER A 2 -10.27 -10.90 -22.38
CA SER A 2 -9.63 -10.52 -21.91
C SER A 2 -9.37 -10.72 -21.00
N GLU A 3 -9.37 -11.17 -20.74
CA GLU A 3 -9.07 -11.44 -19.80
C GLU A 3 -8.10 -11.02 -19.16
N HIS A 4 -7.45 -10.91 -19.28
CA HIS A 4 -6.48 -10.33 -18.51
C HIS A 4 -6.84 -9.00 -18.17
N ASP A 5 -8.00 -8.73 -18.29
CA ASP A 5 -8.51 -7.58 -17.75
C ASP A 5 -8.40 -7.65 -16.31
N GLN A 6 -7.71 -6.74 -15.72
CA GLN A 6 -7.65 -6.71 -14.30
C GLN A 6 -8.97 -6.39 -13.74
N ASN A 7 -9.42 -7.20 -12.81
CA ASN A 7 -10.57 -6.87 -11.99
C ASN A 7 -10.25 -5.59 -11.25
N PRO A 8 -11.05 -4.51 -11.40
CA PRO A 8 -10.75 -3.26 -10.71
C PRO A 8 -10.64 -3.39 -9.20
N GLY A 9 -11.21 -4.43 -8.63
CA GLY A 9 -11.11 -4.66 -7.20
C GLY A 9 -9.95 -5.54 -6.79
N ASP A 10 -9.15 -6.02 -7.74
CA ASP A 10 -8.05 -6.93 -7.45
C ASP A 10 -6.74 -6.17 -7.48
N TRP A 11 -6.12 -6.05 -6.31
CA TRP A 11 -4.87 -5.34 -6.14
C TRP A 11 -3.73 -6.26 -5.74
N SER A 12 -3.92 -7.58 -5.93
CA SER A 12 -2.94 -8.56 -5.47
C SER A 12 -1.62 -8.47 -6.22
N ASP A 13 -1.58 -7.86 -7.40
CA ASP A 13 -0.35 -7.66 -8.13
C ASP A 13 0.51 -6.55 -7.53
N CYS A 14 -0.02 -5.77 -6.60
CA CYS A 14 0.74 -4.70 -5.96
C CYS A 14 1.46 -5.14 -4.70
N PHE A 15 1.27 -6.38 -4.26
CA PHE A 15 1.94 -6.86 -3.05
C PHE A 15 2.30 -8.32 -3.17
N THR A 16 3.22 -8.73 -2.31
CA THR A 16 3.71 -10.11 -2.24
C THR A 16 3.41 -10.65 -0.85
N ILE A 17 2.97 -11.89 -0.78
CA ILE A 17 2.73 -12.55 0.51
C ILE A 17 4.05 -13.12 1.00
N GLU A 18 4.49 -12.70 2.19
CA GLU A 18 5.72 -13.21 2.78
C GLU A 18 5.47 -14.42 3.65
N SER A 19 4.44 -14.36 4.48
CA SER A 19 4.12 -15.51 5.33
C SER A 19 2.67 -15.42 5.74
N GLY A 20 2.07 -16.59 5.97
CA GLY A 20 0.67 -16.66 6.34
C GLY A 20 -0.21 -16.18 5.19
N GLY A 21 -1.50 -16.18 5.42
CA GLY A 21 -2.42 -15.54 4.49
C GLY A 21 -2.60 -16.21 3.14
N GLU A 22 -2.06 -17.40 2.96
CA GLU A 22 -2.15 -18.10 1.67
C GLU A 22 -3.58 -18.41 1.30
N SER A 23 -4.45 -18.54 2.28
CA SER A 23 -5.86 -18.80 2.04
C SER A 23 -6.67 -17.56 1.74
N GLY A 24 -6.03 -16.42 1.58
CA GLY A 24 -6.67 -15.18 1.14
C GLY A 24 -7.11 -14.28 2.28
N GLY A 25 -7.94 -14.77 3.18
CA GLY A 25 -8.50 -13.95 4.24
C GLY A 25 -7.74 -13.96 5.55
N GLU A 26 -6.80 -14.89 5.70
CA GLU A 26 -6.08 -15.03 6.96
C GLU A 26 -5.03 -13.93 7.09
N PRO A 27 -4.87 -13.38 8.31
CA PRO A 27 -3.80 -12.42 8.54
C PRO A 27 -2.44 -13.04 8.31
N GLY A 28 -1.53 -12.27 7.79
CA GLY A 28 -0.17 -12.71 7.55
C GLY A 28 0.72 -11.51 7.38
N VAL A 29 1.82 -11.69 6.68
CA VAL A 29 2.77 -10.62 6.38
C VAL A 29 2.81 -10.43 4.88
N VAL A 30 2.58 -9.20 4.44
CA VAL A 30 2.64 -8.85 3.03
C VAL A 30 3.62 -7.70 2.84
N VAL A 31 4.17 -7.59 1.65
CA VAL A 31 5.01 -6.46 1.26
C VAL A 31 4.32 -5.78 0.09
N LEU A 32 3.89 -4.56 0.33
CA LEU A 32 3.16 -3.74 -0.63
C LEU A 32 4.14 -2.83 -1.36
N ARG A 33 4.06 -2.79 -2.68
CA ARG A 33 4.81 -1.83 -3.47
C ARG A 33 4.01 -0.54 -3.56
N VAL A 34 4.63 0.58 -3.21
CA VAL A 34 3.99 1.88 -3.30
C VAL A 34 4.86 2.82 -4.11
N HIS A 35 4.21 3.74 -4.80
CA HIS A 35 4.88 4.85 -5.48
C HIS A 35 4.39 6.13 -4.83
N VAL A 36 5.32 6.91 -4.27
CA VAL A 36 4.99 8.03 -3.41
C VAL A 36 5.13 9.34 -4.15
N GLN A 37 4.10 10.16 -4.09
CA GLN A 37 4.14 11.54 -4.53
C GLN A 37 4.25 12.42 -3.29
N PRO A 38 5.41 13.03 -3.04
CA PRO A 38 5.57 13.86 -1.84
C PRO A 38 5.04 15.27 -2.06
N ARG A 39 4.98 16.04 -1.00
CA ARG A 39 4.59 17.45 -1.01
C ARG A 39 3.21 17.68 -1.61
N ALA A 40 2.35 16.70 -1.46
CA ALA A 40 1.00 16.84 -1.95
C ALA A 40 0.17 17.63 -0.95
N GLY A 41 -0.74 18.46 -1.46
CA GLY A 41 -1.61 19.22 -0.57
C GLY A 41 -2.62 18.35 0.14
N ARG A 42 -2.95 17.19 -0.42
CA ARG A 42 -3.93 16.29 0.16
C ARG A 42 -3.39 14.87 0.13
N PRO A 43 -3.02 14.32 1.30
CA PRO A 43 -2.52 12.94 1.34
C PRO A 43 -3.64 11.95 1.05
N GLY A 44 -3.28 10.81 0.51
CA GLY A 44 -4.24 9.75 0.26
C GLY A 44 -3.81 8.79 -0.81
N VAL A 45 -4.67 7.84 -1.08
CA VAL A 45 -4.49 6.83 -2.10
C VAL A 45 -4.96 7.40 -3.43
N VAL A 46 -4.15 7.22 -4.47
CA VAL A 46 -4.48 7.74 -5.79
C VAL A 46 -5.01 6.64 -6.71
N GLY A 47 -4.25 5.57 -6.87
CA GLY A 47 -4.63 4.51 -7.78
C GLY A 47 -3.43 3.66 -8.15
N ARG A 48 -3.46 3.08 -9.33
CA ARG A 48 -2.43 2.15 -9.79
C ARG A 48 -1.31 2.90 -10.51
N HIS A 49 -0.08 2.49 -10.24
CA HIS A 49 1.09 2.98 -10.94
C HIS A 49 1.95 1.76 -11.26
N GLY A 50 1.77 1.21 -12.47
CA GLY A 50 2.40 -0.06 -12.81
C GLY A 50 1.94 -1.17 -11.88
N ASP A 51 2.87 -1.84 -11.23
CA ASP A 51 2.55 -2.87 -10.25
C ASP A 51 2.61 -2.33 -8.81
N ALA A 52 2.41 -1.04 -8.65
CA ALA A 52 2.47 -0.38 -7.35
C ALA A 52 1.19 0.42 -7.10
N LEU A 53 0.94 0.70 -5.84
CA LEU A 53 -0.12 1.59 -5.42
C LEU A 53 0.47 3.00 -5.33
N LYS A 54 -0.11 3.94 -6.05
CA LYS A 54 0.30 5.33 -5.97
C LYS A 54 -0.39 6.01 -4.81
N ILE A 55 0.42 6.64 -3.96
CA ILE A 55 -0.09 7.37 -2.80
C ILE A 55 0.52 8.76 -2.78
N ARG A 56 -0.16 9.69 -2.14
CA ARG A 56 0.31 11.06 -1.93
C ARG A 56 0.55 11.27 -0.45
N VAL A 57 1.66 11.92 -0.12
CA VAL A 57 1.94 12.32 1.25
C VAL A 57 2.28 13.80 1.27
N ALA A 58 1.91 14.47 2.36
CA ALA A 58 2.17 15.90 2.50
C ALA A 58 3.63 16.19 2.85
N ALA A 59 4.31 15.24 3.46
CA ALA A 59 5.65 15.44 3.97
C ALA A 59 6.66 15.61 2.84
N PRO A 60 7.73 16.37 3.05
CA PRO A 60 8.82 16.43 2.09
C PRO A 60 9.60 15.11 2.09
N PRO A 61 10.30 14.79 0.99
CA PRO A 61 11.00 13.50 0.87
C PRO A 61 12.39 13.55 1.52
N VAL A 62 12.47 14.01 2.77
CA VAL A 62 13.76 14.18 3.47
C VAL A 62 13.65 13.63 4.87
N ASP A 63 14.76 13.12 5.37
CA ASP A 63 14.97 12.78 6.78
C ASP A 63 13.95 11.83 7.34
N GLY A 64 13.49 10.89 6.54
CA GLY A 64 12.54 9.90 6.98
C GLY A 64 11.13 10.41 7.18
N ARG A 65 10.85 11.68 6.94
CA ARG A 65 9.50 12.21 7.11
C ARG A 65 8.53 11.58 6.14
N ALA A 66 8.97 11.42 4.88
CA ALA A 66 8.12 10.76 3.90
C ALA A 66 7.86 9.31 4.28
N ASN A 67 8.89 8.62 4.79
CA ASN A 67 8.71 7.23 5.22
C ASN A 67 7.73 7.13 6.38
N ALA A 68 7.81 8.04 7.35
CA ALA A 68 6.86 8.06 8.46
C ALA A 68 5.44 8.33 7.97
N ALA A 69 5.29 9.24 7.02
CA ALA A 69 3.97 9.55 6.45
C ALA A 69 3.42 8.35 5.68
N VAL A 70 4.28 7.62 4.96
CA VAL A 70 3.89 6.40 4.26
C VAL A 70 3.41 5.34 5.25
N VAL A 71 4.16 5.15 6.34
CA VAL A 71 3.78 4.17 7.37
C VAL A 71 2.41 4.51 7.94
N GLU A 72 2.19 5.77 8.26
CA GLU A 72 0.93 6.19 8.83
C GLU A 72 -0.25 5.96 7.87
N LEU A 73 -0.07 6.34 6.61
CA LEU A 73 -1.11 6.18 5.61
C LEU A 73 -1.42 4.71 5.36
N VAL A 74 -0.38 3.89 5.23
CA VAL A 74 -0.56 2.46 4.95
C VAL A 74 -1.17 1.74 6.15
N ALA A 75 -0.77 2.10 7.36
CA ALA A 75 -1.36 1.50 8.56
C ALA A 75 -2.86 1.77 8.63
N ARG A 76 -3.25 3.01 8.34
CA ARG A 76 -4.66 3.38 8.33
C ARG A 76 -5.40 2.63 7.23
N LEU A 77 -4.80 2.53 6.04
CA LEU A 77 -5.39 1.81 4.92
C LEU A 77 -5.63 0.34 5.27
N ALA A 78 -4.63 -0.31 5.85
CA ALA A 78 -4.70 -1.73 6.15
C ALA A 78 -5.48 -2.03 7.44
N GLY A 79 -5.78 -1.01 8.24
CA GLY A 79 -6.49 -1.21 9.49
C GLY A 79 -5.64 -1.83 10.58
N VAL A 80 -4.33 -1.54 10.56
CA VAL A 80 -3.40 -2.07 11.57
C VAL A 80 -2.70 -0.90 12.25
N SER A 81 -1.99 -1.20 13.33
CA SER A 81 -1.23 -0.16 14.04
C SER A 81 0.02 0.20 13.25
N ARG A 82 0.56 1.39 13.52
CA ARG A 82 1.78 1.83 12.85
C ARG A 82 2.96 0.90 13.15
N SER A 83 2.97 0.28 14.31
CA SER A 83 4.04 -0.63 14.67
C SER A 83 4.03 -1.91 13.82
N SER A 84 2.94 -2.18 13.11
CA SER A 84 2.83 -3.32 12.23
C SER A 84 3.28 -3.01 10.80
N VAL A 85 3.73 -1.79 10.52
CA VAL A 85 4.06 -1.34 9.18
C VAL A 85 5.48 -0.79 9.18
N ALA A 86 6.26 -1.16 8.17
CA ALA A 86 7.63 -0.68 8.05
C ALA A 86 8.01 -0.54 6.58
N VAL A 87 8.75 0.51 6.26
CA VAL A 87 9.36 0.65 4.94
C VAL A 87 10.62 -0.23 4.93
N VAL A 88 10.62 -1.25 4.09
CA VAL A 88 11.70 -2.24 4.06
C VAL A 88 12.56 -2.13 2.81
N GLY A 89 12.22 -1.26 1.88
CA GLY A 89 13.04 -1.01 0.70
C GLY A 89 12.68 0.33 0.09
N GLY A 90 13.65 0.91 -0.62
CA GLY A 90 13.44 2.18 -1.30
C GLY A 90 13.31 3.36 -0.36
N ARG A 91 14.04 3.38 0.75
CA ARG A 91 13.87 4.43 1.76
C ARG A 91 14.11 5.82 1.22
N ARG A 92 15.01 5.96 0.23
CA ARG A 92 15.32 7.24 -0.37
C ARG A 92 14.72 7.40 -1.75
N SER A 93 13.82 6.51 -2.12
CA SER A 93 13.22 6.48 -3.44
C SER A 93 11.73 6.76 -3.32
N ARG A 94 11.12 7.21 -4.42
CA ARG A 94 9.66 7.28 -4.49
C ARG A 94 9.03 5.90 -4.61
N ALA A 95 9.76 4.94 -5.16
CA ALA A 95 9.31 3.56 -5.23
C ALA A 95 9.75 2.86 -3.95
N LYS A 96 8.79 2.51 -3.10
CA LYS A 96 9.07 1.93 -1.79
C LYS A 96 8.40 0.58 -1.65
N ARG A 97 8.98 -0.25 -0.80
CA ARG A 97 8.36 -1.50 -0.38
C ARG A 97 8.00 -1.37 1.09
N VAL A 98 6.75 -1.70 1.41
CA VAL A 98 6.20 -1.50 2.74
C VAL A 98 5.71 -2.85 3.26
N ARG A 99 6.31 -3.30 4.33
CA ARG A 99 5.91 -4.55 4.98
C ARG A 99 4.76 -4.26 5.93
N ILE A 100 3.71 -5.08 5.84
CA ILE A 100 2.52 -4.96 6.68
C ILE A 100 2.29 -6.29 7.36
N ASP A 101 2.26 -6.27 8.68
CA ASP A 101 2.04 -7.44 9.50
C ASP A 101 0.60 -7.43 10.02
N GLY A 102 -0.06 -8.56 9.95
CA GLY A 102 -1.39 -8.70 10.54
C GLY A 102 -2.54 -8.39 9.58
N VAL A 103 -2.30 -8.46 8.26
CA VAL A 103 -3.35 -8.26 7.28
C VAL A 103 -3.32 -9.41 6.27
N GLY A 104 -4.48 -9.91 5.90
CA GLY A 104 -4.57 -10.92 4.87
C GLY A 104 -4.62 -10.30 3.48
N PRO A 105 -4.23 -11.05 2.44
CA PRO A 105 -4.19 -10.49 1.10
C PRO A 105 -5.56 -10.07 0.57
N ALA A 106 -6.59 -10.84 0.82
CA ALA A 106 -7.94 -10.46 0.37
C ALA A 106 -8.42 -9.21 1.08
N THR A 107 -8.14 -9.09 2.37
CA THR A 107 -8.52 -7.91 3.15
C THR A 107 -7.78 -6.68 2.65
N LEU A 108 -6.49 -6.81 2.39
CA LEU A 108 -5.72 -5.68 1.89
C LEU A 108 -6.19 -5.25 0.51
N SER A 109 -6.42 -6.21 -0.39
CA SER A 109 -6.90 -5.89 -1.73
C SER A 109 -8.23 -5.15 -1.68
N ALA A 110 -9.15 -5.61 -0.82
CA ALA A 110 -10.46 -4.97 -0.67
C ALA A 110 -10.31 -3.56 -0.08
N ALA A 111 -9.40 -3.38 0.87
CA ALA A 111 -9.17 -2.08 1.49
C ALA A 111 -8.61 -1.08 0.47
N ILE A 112 -7.69 -1.53 -0.37
CA ILE A 112 -7.13 -0.68 -1.42
C ILE A 112 -8.23 -0.30 -2.42
N ALA A 113 -9.02 -1.28 -2.85
CA ALA A 113 -10.10 -1.03 -3.80
C ALA A 113 -11.09 0.00 -3.26
N ALA A 114 -11.44 -0.13 -1.98
CA ALA A 114 -12.38 0.80 -1.34
C ALA A 114 -11.78 2.21 -1.26
N ALA A 115 -10.50 2.32 -0.93
CA ALA A 115 -9.85 3.62 -0.83
C ALA A 115 -9.75 4.31 -2.19
N VAL A 116 -9.44 3.55 -3.24
CA VAL A 116 -9.37 4.09 -4.59
C VAL A 116 -10.76 4.54 -5.05
N ALA A 117 -11.78 3.76 -4.76
CA ALA A 117 -13.14 4.07 -5.19
C ALA A 117 -13.71 5.29 -4.48
N SER A 118 -13.29 5.57 -3.24
CA SER A 118 -13.86 6.66 -2.47
C SER A 118 -13.09 7.97 -2.59
N ARG A 119 -12.01 8.00 -3.37
CA ARG A 119 -11.32 9.27 -3.52
C ARG A 119 -12.16 10.22 -4.37
N PRO A 120 -12.10 11.51 -4.07
CA PRO A 120 -12.92 12.49 -4.80
C PRO A 120 -12.46 12.71 -6.23
#